data_280ed2862853ea5c694843b0ed04e964
#
_entry.id   280ed2862853ea5c694843b0ed04e964
#
_cell.length_a   1.000
_cell.length_b   1.000
_cell.length_c   1.000
_cell.angle_alpha   90.00
_cell.angle_beta   90.00
_cell.angle_gamma   90.00
#
_symmetry.space_group_name_H-M   'P 1'
#
loop_
_entity.id
_entity.type
_entity.pdbx_description
1 polymer ?
#
loop_
_entity_poly.entity_id
_entity_poly.type
_entity_poly.pdbx_seq_one_letter_code
_entity_poly.pdbx_strand_id
1 'polypeptide(L)'
;MLEGYRPPFDATPIHRLKAAGGQLVGKTTMDEFGFGSFSTNSAHGVPLNPFDPDRSCGGSSGGAGAAACLIPGHIALGVSTGGSISGPASFCGVIGLTPTYGRVSRYGLIDYGNSLDKVGLLSRSAASIAQHFGTIAGPDPKDPTSCAQPPLAGKGRMPSSLALPREAMENLDPAVRKAFQGALPVLRGMGVAVEEVSMPSLRFALPAYYVLATSEASTNLARYCGMRFGRREEELNQHFNDFFTGVRSEGFGDEAKRRILLGTFCRMVGFRSRYYLKSLAVRQ
;
A
#
# COMPACT_ATOMS: atom_id res chain seq x y z
N MET A 1 -8.29 -2.61 17.30
CA MET A 1 -9.62 -2.34 16.70
C MET A 1 -10.25 -3.58 16.06
N LEU A 2 -9.55 -4.34 15.23
CA LEU A 2 -10.08 -5.52 14.51
C LEU A 2 -9.62 -6.87 15.10
N GLU A 3 -9.27 -6.91 16.37
CA GLU A 3 -8.90 -8.14 17.06
C GLU A 3 -10.04 -9.17 17.00
N GLY A 4 -9.71 -10.41 16.64
CA GLY A 4 -10.70 -11.49 16.48
C GLY A 4 -11.65 -11.37 15.29
N TYR A 5 -11.59 -10.28 14.50
CA TYR A 5 -12.46 -10.12 13.34
C TYR A 5 -12.14 -11.14 12.25
N ARG A 6 -13.15 -11.88 11.84
CA ARG A 6 -13.11 -12.80 10.71
C ARG A 6 -14.00 -12.26 9.60
N PRO A 7 -13.44 -11.93 8.42
CA PRO A 7 -14.24 -11.46 7.29
C PRO A 7 -15.21 -12.56 6.83
N PRO A 8 -16.48 -12.22 6.51
CA PRO A 8 -17.49 -13.18 6.09
C PRO A 8 -17.32 -13.69 4.66
N PHE A 9 -16.40 -13.12 3.90
CA PHE A 9 -16.10 -13.50 2.51
C PHE A 9 -14.64 -13.20 2.17
N ASP A 10 -14.14 -13.85 1.12
CA ASP A 10 -12.83 -13.54 0.56
C ASP A 10 -12.85 -12.26 -0.25
N ALA A 11 -11.80 -11.44 -0.14
CA ALA A 11 -11.57 -10.37 -1.09
C ALA A 11 -11.38 -10.93 -2.50
N THR A 12 -11.83 -10.20 -3.52
CA THR A 12 -11.79 -10.68 -4.92
C THR A 12 -10.42 -11.21 -5.36
N PRO A 13 -9.28 -10.56 -5.06
CA PRO A 13 -7.97 -11.13 -5.40
C PRO A 13 -7.71 -12.49 -4.76
N ILE A 14 -8.13 -12.68 -3.50
CA ILE A 14 -8.00 -13.95 -2.77
C ILE A 14 -8.89 -15.01 -3.40
N HIS A 15 -10.15 -14.65 -3.67
CA HIS A 15 -11.09 -15.56 -4.32
C HIS A 15 -10.56 -16.06 -5.67
N ARG A 16 -10.03 -15.16 -6.50
CA ARG A 16 -9.44 -15.51 -7.81
C ARG A 16 -8.22 -16.43 -7.69
N LEU A 17 -7.34 -16.17 -6.74
CA LEU A 17 -6.18 -17.03 -6.50
C LEU A 17 -6.61 -18.43 -6.03
N LYS A 18 -7.56 -18.53 -5.10
CA LYS A 18 -8.11 -19.81 -4.65
C LYS A 18 -8.78 -20.58 -5.81
N ALA A 19 -9.55 -19.91 -6.65
CA ALA A 19 -10.19 -20.49 -7.81
C ALA A 19 -9.17 -21.01 -8.85
N ALA A 20 -7.97 -20.42 -8.89
CA ALA A 20 -6.85 -20.88 -9.71
C ALA A 20 -5.99 -21.98 -9.04
N GLY A 21 -6.42 -22.54 -7.90
CA GLY A 21 -5.70 -23.59 -7.18
C GLY A 21 -4.72 -23.10 -6.13
N GLY A 22 -4.66 -21.80 -5.88
CA GLY A 22 -3.78 -21.21 -4.85
C GLY A 22 -4.25 -21.55 -3.42
N GLN A 23 -3.29 -21.76 -2.53
CA GLN A 23 -3.54 -22.00 -1.10
C GLN A 23 -3.14 -20.79 -0.28
N LEU A 24 -4.04 -20.31 0.58
CA LEU A 24 -3.75 -19.25 1.53
C LEU A 24 -3.05 -19.87 2.75
N VAL A 25 -1.77 -19.57 2.92
CA VAL A 25 -0.95 -20.12 4.01
C VAL A 25 -0.97 -19.27 5.27
N GLY A 26 -1.40 -18.01 5.19
CA GLY A 26 -1.50 -17.14 6.36
C GLY A 26 -1.67 -15.67 6.00
N LYS A 27 -1.62 -14.84 7.04
CA LYS A 27 -1.56 -13.38 6.96
C LYS A 27 -0.21 -12.89 7.47
N THR A 28 0.28 -11.83 6.89
CA THR A 28 1.56 -11.24 7.28
C THR A 28 1.35 -9.98 8.10
N THR A 29 2.31 -9.70 9.00
CA THR A 29 2.32 -8.47 9.79
C THR A 29 2.52 -7.26 8.90
N MET A 30 1.79 -6.18 9.20
CA MET A 30 1.88 -4.90 8.50
C MET A 30 1.61 -3.75 9.47
N ASP A 31 1.94 -2.52 9.08
CA ASP A 31 1.49 -1.35 9.83
C ASP A 31 -0.04 -1.31 9.92
N GLU A 32 -0.56 -0.92 11.08
CA GLU A 32 -2.00 -0.85 11.35
C GLU A 32 -2.73 -0.03 10.28
N PHE A 33 -3.74 -0.60 9.64
CA PHE A 33 -4.51 -0.02 8.53
C PHE A 33 -3.64 0.54 7.37
N GLY A 34 -2.41 0.10 7.24
CA GLY A 34 -1.47 0.60 6.24
C GLY A 34 -0.79 1.92 6.62
N PHE A 35 -0.84 2.32 7.90
CA PHE A 35 -0.32 3.58 8.42
C PHE A 35 1.13 3.47 8.85
N GLY A 36 2.04 3.46 7.89
CA GLY A 36 3.46 3.42 8.17
C GLY A 36 4.30 3.16 6.94
N SER A 37 5.62 3.29 7.12
CA SER A 37 6.62 3.06 6.07
C SER A 37 7.70 2.07 6.49
N PHE A 38 7.61 1.55 7.73
CA PHE A 38 8.64 0.70 8.34
C PHE A 38 8.09 -0.56 9.03
N SER A 39 6.78 -0.79 8.98
CA SER A 39 6.06 -1.89 9.66
C SER A 39 6.26 -1.92 11.19
N THR A 40 6.45 -0.74 11.79
CA THR A 40 6.64 -0.56 13.23
C THR A 40 5.35 -0.27 13.99
N ASN A 41 4.26 0.04 13.28
CA ASN A 41 2.96 0.38 13.88
C ASN A 41 2.02 -0.83 13.83
N SER A 42 2.40 -1.93 14.46
CA SER A 42 1.63 -3.16 14.48
C SER A 42 1.47 -3.70 15.91
N ALA A 43 0.24 -4.07 16.27
CA ALA A 43 -0.03 -4.78 17.53
C ALA A 43 0.46 -6.24 17.54
N HIS A 44 0.86 -6.78 16.37
CA HIS A 44 1.29 -8.18 16.22
C HIS A 44 2.82 -8.33 16.15
N GLY A 45 3.57 -7.29 16.52
CA GLY A 45 5.03 -7.27 16.46
C GLY A 45 5.58 -6.71 15.15
N VAL A 46 6.88 -6.47 15.14
CA VAL A 46 7.62 -5.90 14.00
C VAL A 46 8.23 -7.05 13.20
N PRO A 47 8.00 -7.14 11.88
CA PRO A 47 8.64 -8.16 11.06
C PRO A 47 10.15 -7.89 10.95
N LEU A 48 10.97 -8.93 11.08
CA LEU A 48 12.41 -8.84 10.96
C LEU A 48 12.85 -8.88 9.50
N ASN A 49 13.81 -8.04 9.14
CA ASN A 49 14.35 -8.00 7.78
C ASN A 49 15.15 -9.29 7.51
N PRO A 50 14.91 -9.99 6.38
CA PRO A 50 15.58 -11.25 6.05
C PRO A 50 17.09 -11.18 5.92
N PHE A 51 17.66 -10.00 5.64
CA PHE A 51 19.09 -9.80 5.46
C PHE A 51 19.79 -9.30 6.73
N ASP A 52 19.06 -8.57 7.57
CA ASP A 52 19.60 -7.96 8.80
C ASP A 52 18.45 -7.71 9.77
N PRO A 53 18.31 -8.49 10.84
CA PRO A 53 17.20 -8.38 11.79
C PRO A 53 17.15 -7.04 12.54
N ASP A 54 18.25 -6.28 12.56
CA ASP A 54 18.30 -4.94 13.16
C ASP A 54 17.77 -3.84 12.22
N ARG A 55 17.39 -4.20 11.01
CA ARG A 55 16.84 -3.29 10.01
C ARG A 55 15.35 -3.52 9.77
N SER A 56 14.67 -2.49 9.28
CA SER A 56 13.27 -2.56 8.91
C SER A 56 13.07 -3.41 7.64
N CYS A 57 11.91 -4.06 7.55
CA CYS A 57 11.38 -4.66 6.32
C CYS A 57 10.79 -3.63 5.35
N GLY A 58 10.81 -2.34 5.70
CA GLY A 58 9.95 -1.38 5.02
C GLY A 58 8.47 -1.58 5.39
N GLY A 59 7.62 -0.69 4.90
CA GLY A 59 6.20 -0.68 5.21
C GLY A 59 5.34 -0.04 4.11
N SER A 60 4.05 -0.22 4.28
CA SER A 60 3.31 -0.89 5.36
C SER A 60 3.24 -2.42 5.24
N SER A 61 3.51 -3.03 4.06
CA SER A 61 3.42 -4.48 3.83
C SER A 61 4.76 -5.21 4.14
N GLY A 62 5.43 -4.89 5.26
CA GLY A 62 6.77 -5.41 5.58
C GLY A 62 6.82 -6.92 5.74
N GLY A 63 5.85 -7.50 6.44
CA GLY A 63 5.78 -8.95 6.57
C GLY A 63 5.53 -9.68 5.24
N ALA A 64 4.84 -9.04 4.28
CA ALA A 64 4.70 -9.57 2.93
C ALA A 64 6.03 -9.57 2.17
N GLY A 65 6.84 -8.49 2.34
CA GLY A 65 8.19 -8.41 1.78
C GLY A 65 9.11 -9.50 2.35
N ALA A 66 9.12 -9.66 3.67
CA ALA A 66 9.90 -10.69 4.35
C ALA A 66 9.48 -12.10 3.93
N ALA A 67 8.18 -12.40 3.90
CA ALA A 67 7.67 -13.70 3.49
C ALA A 67 8.03 -14.02 2.03
N ALA A 68 7.89 -13.04 1.12
CA ALA A 68 8.27 -13.20 -0.28
C ALA A 68 9.77 -13.47 -0.45
N CYS A 69 10.61 -12.96 0.43
CA CYS A 69 12.04 -13.22 0.41
C CYS A 69 12.38 -14.62 0.95
N LEU A 70 11.79 -15.02 2.09
CA LEU A 70 12.19 -16.20 2.85
C LEU A 70 11.57 -17.48 2.32
N ILE A 71 10.37 -17.44 1.77
CA ILE A 71 9.62 -18.64 1.42
C ILE A 71 9.73 -18.87 -0.10
N PRO A 72 10.45 -19.94 -0.56
CA PRO A 72 10.55 -20.26 -1.97
C PRO A 72 9.18 -20.56 -2.60
N GLY A 73 8.97 -20.12 -3.84
CA GLY A 73 7.72 -20.36 -4.55
C GLY A 73 6.50 -19.59 -4.04
N HIS A 74 6.70 -18.76 -3.01
CA HIS A 74 5.65 -17.95 -2.40
C HIS A 74 5.35 -16.69 -3.22
N ILE A 75 4.07 -16.34 -3.28
CA ILE A 75 3.60 -15.03 -3.74
C ILE A 75 2.90 -14.34 -2.57
N ALA A 76 3.33 -13.16 -2.23
CA ALA A 76 2.69 -12.36 -1.19
C ALA A 76 1.83 -11.26 -1.81
N LEU A 77 0.65 -11.03 -1.24
CA LEU A 77 -0.17 -9.86 -1.56
C LEU A 77 0.20 -8.73 -0.60
N GLY A 78 0.29 -7.54 -1.16
CA GLY A 78 0.46 -6.30 -0.42
C GLY A 78 -0.58 -5.28 -0.85
N VAL A 79 -0.76 -4.24 -0.03
CA VAL A 79 -1.60 -3.09 -0.35
C VAL A 79 -0.73 -1.85 -0.40
N SER A 80 -0.89 -1.03 -1.43
CA SER A 80 -0.12 0.21 -1.58
C SER A 80 -1.04 1.40 -1.80
N THR A 81 -0.95 2.35 -0.88
CA THR A 81 -1.56 3.69 -0.99
C THR A 81 -0.53 4.69 -1.52
N GLY A 82 0.70 4.64 -0.99
CA GLY A 82 1.78 5.58 -1.33
C GLY A 82 3.18 4.98 -1.48
N GLY A 83 3.30 3.63 -1.58
CA GLY A 83 4.62 2.98 -1.67
C GLY A 83 4.72 1.69 -0.85
N SER A 84 3.63 1.28 -0.20
CA SER A 84 3.63 0.17 0.77
C SER A 84 3.81 -1.23 0.18
N ILE A 85 4.07 -1.36 -1.11
CA ILE A 85 4.55 -2.56 -1.80
C ILE A 85 6.01 -2.36 -2.23
N SER A 86 6.31 -1.25 -2.92
CA SER A 86 7.65 -0.97 -3.44
C SER A 86 8.67 -0.76 -2.33
N GLY A 87 8.29 -0.10 -1.22
CA GLY A 87 9.15 0.04 -0.04
C GLY A 87 9.58 -1.33 0.52
N PRO A 88 8.64 -2.18 0.99
CA PRO A 88 8.99 -3.52 1.45
C PRO A 88 9.74 -4.38 0.43
N ALA A 89 9.41 -4.28 -0.86
CA ALA A 89 10.13 -4.99 -1.90
C ALA A 89 11.61 -4.57 -1.96
N SER A 90 11.88 -3.25 -1.90
CA SER A 90 13.24 -2.70 -1.89
C SER A 90 14.01 -3.12 -0.63
N PHE A 91 13.39 -3.02 0.55
CA PHE A 91 14.03 -3.34 1.83
C PHE A 91 14.31 -4.84 1.99
N CYS A 92 13.47 -5.71 1.44
CA CYS A 92 13.60 -7.16 1.52
C CYS A 92 14.23 -7.79 0.26
N GLY A 93 14.74 -7.00 -0.69
CA GLY A 93 15.44 -7.49 -1.88
C GLY A 93 14.57 -8.38 -2.78
N VAL A 94 13.29 -8.08 -2.90
CA VAL A 94 12.33 -8.79 -3.76
C VAL A 94 11.71 -7.86 -4.81
N ILE A 95 10.98 -8.43 -5.75
CA ILE A 95 10.25 -7.67 -6.77
C ILE A 95 8.86 -7.35 -6.23
N GLY A 96 8.47 -6.07 -6.29
CA GLY A 96 7.14 -5.59 -5.94
C GLY A 96 6.41 -5.04 -7.15
N LEU A 97 5.19 -5.51 -7.40
CA LEU A 97 4.30 -4.96 -8.42
C LEU A 97 3.17 -4.18 -7.77
N THR A 98 3.18 -2.87 -7.95
CA THR A 98 2.03 -2.01 -7.67
C THR A 98 1.32 -1.72 -8.99
N PRO A 99 0.15 -2.32 -9.26
CA PRO A 99 -0.54 -2.12 -10.54
C PRO A 99 -1.15 -0.73 -10.65
N THR A 100 -1.49 -0.34 -11.87
CA THR A 100 -2.32 0.84 -12.12
C THR A 100 -3.64 0.71 -11.36
N TYR A 101 -4.14 1.82 -10.80
CA TYR A 101 -5.42 1.88 -10.11
C TYR A 101 -6.55 1.33 -10.97
N GLY A 102 -7.43 0.52 -10.38
CA GLY A 102 -8.53 -0.13 -11.08
C GLY A 102 -8.18 -1.41 -11.85
N ARG A 103 -6.89 -1.81 -11.92
CA ARG A 103 -6.49 -3.07 -12.57
C ARG A 103 -6.83 -4.30 -11.74
N VAL A 104 -6.81 -4.18 -10.43
CA VAL A 104 -7.15 -5.24 -9.47
C VAL A 104 -8.29 -4.73 -8.60
N SER A 105 -9.31 -5.54 -8.41
CA SER A 105 -10.45 -5.23 -7.56
C SER A 105 -10.01 -5.00 -6.12
N ARG A 106 -10.62 -3.99 -5.48
CA ARG A 106 -10.47 -3.67 -4.07
C ARG A 106 -11.62 -4.21 -3.21
N TYR A 107 -12.57 -4.93 -3.81
CA TYR A 107 -13.67 -5.52 -3.05
C TYR A 107 -13.14 -6.50 -2.00
N GLY A 108 -13.54 -6.27 -0.75
CA GLY A 108 -13.07 -7.01 0.42
C GLY A 108 -11.78 -6.47 1.04
N LEU A 109 -11.20 -5.38 0.51
CA LEU A 109 -10.09 -4.68 1.12
C LEU A 109 -10.60 -3.83 2.30
N ILE A 110 -9.81 -3.80 3.37
CA ILE A 110 -9.96 -2.80 4.44
C ILE A 110 -9.23 -1.55 3.97
N ASP A 111 -10.00 -0.53 3.62
CA ASP A 111 -9.51 0.66 2.93
C ASP A 111 -8.76 1.62 3.85
N TYR A 112 -7.66 2.13 3.34
CA TYR A 112 -6.97 3.30 3.85
C TYR A 112 -7.45 4.55 3.09
N GLY A 113 -7.15 4.65 1.80
CA GLY A 113 -7.51 5.75 0.93
C GLY A 113 -8.13 5.27 -0.37
N ASN A 114 -9.45 5.42 -0.52
CA ASN A 114 -10.23 4.85 -1.62
C ASN A 114 -9.75 5.27 -3.01
N SER A 115 -9.20 6.47 -3.15
CA SER A 115 -8.70 6.98 -4.42
C SER A 115 -7.23 6.62 -4.69
N LEU A 116 -6.57 5.92 -3.77
CA LEU A 116 -5.13 5.65 -3.81
C LEU A 116 -4.79 4.17 -3.67
N ASP A 117 -5.57 3.41 -2.90
CA ASP A 117 -5.26 2.02 -2.56
C ASP A 117 -5.22 1.10 -3.78
N LYS A 118 -4.21 0.27 -3.85
CA LYS A 118 -4.01 -0.75 -4.87
C LYS A 118 -3.54 -2.05 -4.21
N VAL A 119 -4.14 -3.16 -4.61
CA VAL A 119 -3.65 -4.49 -4.26
C VAL A 119 -2.61 -4.91 -5.28
N GLY A 120 -1.47 -5.39 -4.83
CA GLY A 120 -0.40 -5.87 -5.69
C GLY A 120 0.36 -7.04 -5.10
N LEU A 121 1.49 -7.37 -5.67
CA LEU A 121 2.20 -8.62 -5.46
C LEU A 121 3.66 -8.39 -5.12
N LEU A 122 4.21 -9.26 -4.27
CA LEU A 122 5.64 -9.34 -3.98
C LEU A 122 6.12 -10.79 -4.20
N SER A 123 7.28 -10.96 -4.83
CA SER A 123 7.90 -12.26 -5.07
C SER A 123 9.37 -12.10 -5.44
N ARG A 124 10.14 -13.19 -5.32
CA ARG A 124 11.52 -13.25 -5.86
C ARG A 124 11.58 -13.37 -7.39
N SER A 125 10.45 -13.68 -8.03
CA SER A 125 10.39 -13.99 -9.48
C SER A 125 9.44 -13.04 -10.22
N ALA A 126 9.95 -12.34 -11.22
CA ALA A 126 9.14 -11.52 -12.13
C ALA A 126 8.14 -12.38 -12.93
N ALA A 127 8.51 -13.60 -13.32
CA ALA A 127 7.62 -14.54 -14.01
C ALA A 127 6.45 -14.94 -13.11
N SER A 128 6.72 -15.23 -11.84
CA SER A 128 5.67 -15.52 -10.85
C SER A 128 4.73 -14.34 -10.67
N ILE A 129 5.26 -13.13 -10.55
CA ILE A 129 4.44 -11.90 -10.46
C ILE A 129 3.54 -11.76 -11.71
N ALA A 130 4.09 -11.91 -12.91
CA ALA A 130 3.33 -11.76 -14.14
C ALA A 130 2.18 -12.79 -14.23
N GLN A 131 2.45 -14.05 -13.88
CA GLN A 131 1.46 -15.12 -13.85
C GLN A 131 0.31 -14.83 -12.89
N HIS A 132 0.64 -14.53 -11.63
CA HIS A 132 -0.37 -14.29 -10.60
C HIS A 132 -1.10 -12.96 -10.78
N PHE A 133 -0.41 -11.95 -11.35
CA PHE A 133 -1.08 -10.71 -11.72
C PHE A 133 -2.15 -10.95 -12.78
N GLY A 134 -1.89 -11.78 -13.78
CA GLY A 134 -2.90 -12.21 -14.75
C GLY A 134 -4.12 -12.86 -14.09
N THR A 135 -3.91 -13.59 -13.00
CA THR A 135 -4.99 -14.23 -12.23
C THR A 135 -5.85 -13.24 -11.48
N ILE A 136 -5.23 -12.25 -10.79
CA ILE A 136 -5.97 -11.32 -9.92
C ILE A 136 -6.52 -10.08 -10.64
N ALA A 137 -5.96 -9.73 -11.80
CA ALA A 137 -6.37 -8.55 -12.57
C ALA A 137 -7.72 -8.75 -13.27
N GLY A 138 -8.36 -7.64 -13.61
CA GLY A 138 -9.59 -7.60 -14.39
C GLY A 138 -10.78 -6.99 -13.65
N PRO A 139 -11.87 -6.69 -14.39
CA PRO A 139 -13.03 -6.02 -13.84
C PRO A 139 -13.75 -6.88 -12.81
N ASP A 140 -14.41 -6.20 -11.87
CA ASP A 140 -15.22 -6.80 -10.83
C ASP A 140 -16.50 -5.97 -10.64
N PRO A 141 -17.69 -6.56 -10.87
CA PRO A 141 -18.96 -5.85 -10.66
C PRO A 141 -19.17 -5.34 -9.24
N LYS A 142 -18.45 -5.94 -8.26
CA LYS A 142 -18.51 -5.54 -6.85
C LYS A 142 -17.59 -4.38 -6.50
N ASP A 143 -16.70 -3.97 -7.41
CA ASP A 143 -15.83 -2.81 -7.27
C ASP A 143 -16.04 -1.86 -8.46
N PRO A 144 -16.84 -0.79 -8.30
CA PRO A 144 -17.12 0.16 -9.36
C PRO A 144 -15.90 0.95 -9.84
N THR A 145 -14.78 0.87 -9.12
CA THR A 145 -13.51 1.49 -9.53
C THR A 145 -12.66 0.57 -10.40
N SER A 146 -12.99 -0.72 -10.48
CA SER A 146 -12.29 -1.65 -11.36
C SER A 146 -12.65 -1.42 -12.83
N CYS A 147 -11.65 -1.51 -13.71
CA CYS A 147 -11.81 -1.23 -15.13
C CYS A 147 -11.44 -2.45 -15.96
N ALA A 148 -12.17 -2.67 -17.06
CA ALA A 148 -11.70 -3.53 -18.13
C ALA A 148 -10.43 -2.91 -18.74
N GLN A 149 -9.37 -3.67 -18.81
CA GLN A 149 -8.09 -3.25 -19.33
C GLN A 149 -7.63 -4.26 -20.38
N PRO A 150 -6.83 -3.87 -21.34
CA PRO A 150 -6.24 -4.85 -22.26
C PRO A 150 -5.55 -5.97 -21.48
N PRO A 151 -5.63 -7.22 -21.94
CA PRO A 151 -4.85 -8.30 -21.36
C PRO A 151 -3.37 -7.92 -21.34
N LEU A 152 -2.62 -8.49 -20.41
CA LEU A 152 -1.17 -8.35 -20.45
C LEU A 152 -0.71 -8.85 -21.81
N ALA A 153 -0.10 -7.98 -22.61
CA ALA A 153 0.51 -8.39 -23.86
C ALA A 153 1.54 -9.50 -23.55
N GLY A 154 1.54 -10.58 -24.33
CA GLY A 154 2.36 -11.77 -24.08
C GLY A 154 3.83 -11.46 -23.75
N LYS A 155 4.78 -11.67 -24.63
CA LYS A 155 6.20 -11.29 -24.37
C LYS A 155 6.33 -9.78 -24.33
N GLY A 156 6.68 -9.21 -23.14
CA GLY A 156 6.94 -7.80 -22.98
C GLY A 156 7.98 -7.33 -24.00
N ARG A 157 7.75 -6.16 -24.61
CA ARG A 157 8.76 -5.51 -25.45
C ARG A 157 9.70 -4.72 -24.58
N MET A 158 11.01 -4.89 -24.79
CA MET A 158 12.02 -4.04 -24.16
C MET A 158 11.78 -2.59 -24.58
N PRO A 159 11.67 -1.63 -23.64
CA PRO A 159 11.55 -0.23 -23.99
C PRO A 159 12.83 0.24 -24.69
N SER A 160 12.72 1.16 -25.64
CA SER A 160 13.87 1.80 -26.28
C SER A 160 14.52 2.84 -25.38
N SER A 161 13.74 3.49 -24.51
CA SER A 161 14.24 4.49 -23.55
C SER A 161 13.48 4.46 -22.23
N LEU A 162 14.13 4.95 -21.19
CA LEU A 162 13.59 5.17 -19.85
C LEU A 162 13.90 6.60 -19.41
N ALA A 163 12.91 7.27 -18.83
CA ALA A 163 13.08 8.57 -18.21
C ALA A 163 13.58 8.41 -16.77
N LEU A 164 14.58 9.19 -16.39
CA LEU A 164 15.11 9.29 -15.04
C LEU A 164 14.82 10.70 -14.49
N PRO A 165 13.81 10.87 -13.60
CA PRO A 165 13.57 12.16 -12.99
C PRO A 165 14.74 12.59 -12.11
N ARG A 166 15.31 13.77 -12.36
CA ARG A 166 16.41 14.32 -11.56
C ARG A 166 16.03 14.48 -10.09
N GLU A 167 14.80 14.93 -9.86
CA GLU A 167 14.24 15.15 -8.53
C GLU A 167 14.12 13.85 -7.71
N ALA A 168 13.97 12.71 -8.35
CA ALA A 168 13.96 11.39 -7.67
C ALA A 168 15.37 10.97 -7.21
N MET A 169 16.42 11.59 -7.76
CA MET A 169 17.81 11.33 -7.40
C MET A 169 18.35 12.30 -6.34
N GLU A 170 17.58 13.31 -5.98
CA GLU A 170 17.93 14.25 -4.92
C GLU A 170 17.88 13.54 -3.54
N ASN A 171 18.80 13.93 -2.63
CA ASN A 171 18.83 13.47 -1.24
C ASN A 171 18.88 11.93 -1.03
N LEU A 172 19.32 11.17 -2.01
CA LEU A 172 19.56 9.73 -1.84
C LEU A 172 20.78 9.49 -0.93
N ASP A 173 20.65 8.48 -0.07
CA ASP A 173 21.82 7.92 0.63
C ASP A 173 22.91 7.55 -0.37
N PRO A 174 24.19 7.84 -0.07
CA PRO A 174 25.30 7.57 -1.00
C PRO A 174 25.38 6.10 -1.45
N ALA A 175 25.09 5.13 -0.56
CA ALA A 175 25.12 3.71 -0.92
C ALA A 175 23.99 3.34 -1.88
N VAL A 176 22.78 3.88 -1.64
CA VAL A 176 21.62 3.70 -2.53
C VAL A 176 21.89 4.33 -3.90
N ARG A 177 22.43 5.55 -3.92
CA ARG A 177 22.83 6.23 -5.16
C ARG A 177 23.83 5.40 -5.96
N LYS A 178 24.87 4.89 -5.31
CA LYS A 178 25.89 4.05 -5.94
C LYS A 178 25.29 2.77 -6.54
N ALA A 179 24.43 2.08 -5.78
CA ALA A 179 23.76 0.88 -6.25
C ALA A 179 22.87 1.16 -7.48
N PHE A 180 22.08 2.23 -7.43
CA PHE A 180 21.24 2.66 -8.55
C PHE A 180 22.06 3.01 -9.79
N GLN A 181 23.12 3.79 -9.63
CA GLN A 181 24.03 4.16 -10.72
C GLN A 181 24.71 2.94 -11.35
N GLY A 182 25.00 1.90 -10.54
CA GLY A 182 25.52 0.62 -11.03
C GLY A 182 24.57 -0.16 -11.94
N ALA A 183 23.25 0.06 -11.83
CA ALA A 183 22.27 -0.56 -12.71
C ALA A 183 22.16 0.11 -14.09
N LEU A 184 22.52 1.38 -14.21
CA LEU A 184 22.37 2.14 -15.47
C LEU A 184 23.22 1.58 -16.63
N PRO A 185 24.51 1.19 -16.44
CA PRO A 185 25.29 0.53 -17.50
C PRO A 185 24.65 -0.78 -17.98
N VAL A 186 24.03 -1.55 -17.08
CA VAL A 186 23.36 -2.80 -17.44
C VAL A 186 22.19 -2.52 -18.38
N LEU A 187 21.36 -1.53 -18.08
CA LEU A 187 20.24 -1.11 -18.95
C LEU A 187 20.74 -0.64 -20.32
N ARG A 188 21.79 0.17 -20.34
CA ARG A 188 22.40 0.64 -21.60
C ARG A 188 22.99 -0.52 -22.42
N GLY A 189 23.63 -1.48 -21.76
CA GLY A 189 24.11 -2.72 -22.41
C GLY A 189 23.01 -3.58 -23.01
N MET A 190 21.77 -3.46 -22.51
CA MET A 190 20.57 -4.10 -23.07
C MET A 190 19.93 -3.27 -24.21
N GLY A 191 20.55 -2.16 -24.65
CA GLY A 191 20.04 -1.29 -25.70
C GLY A 191 18.98 -0.29 -25.25
N VAL A 192 18.83 -0.05 -23.95
CA VAL A 192 17.86 0.90 -23.40
C VAL A 192 18.55 2.24 -23.16
N ALA A 193 18.10 3.31 -23.82
CA ALA A 193 18.54 4.67 -23.53
C ALA A 193 17.98 5.11 -22.16
N VAL A 194 18.80 5.78 -21.34
CA VAL A 194 18.34 6.39 -20.08
C VAL A 194 18.53 7.90 -20.18
N GLU A 195 17.43 8.62 -20.17
CA GLU A 195 17.37 10.07 -20.36
C GLU A 195 16.98 10.75 -19.06
N GLU A 196 17.76 11.75 -18.65
CA GLU A 196 17.38 12.59 -17.51
C GLU A 196 16.25 13.54 -17.91
N VAL A 197 15.20 13.58 -17.07
CA VAL A 197 14.06 14.48 -17.24
C VAL A 197 13.83 15.29 -15.96
N SER A 198 13.19 16.45 -16.09
CA SER A 198 12.77 17.24 -14.93
C SER A 198 11.29 17.00 -14.65
N MET A 199 10.96 16.66 -13.41
CA MET A 199 9.60 16.51 -12.88
C MET A 199 9.43 17.33 -11.60
N PRO A 200 9.43 18.68 -11.67
CA PRO A 200 9.48 19.56 -10.49
C PRO A 200 8.26 19.41 -9.55
N SER A 201 7.15 18.86 -10.04
CA SER A 201 5.97 18.55 -9.23
C SER A 201 6.21 17.43 -8.21
N LEU A 202 7.23 16.58 -8.37
CA LEU A 202 7.56 15.51 -7.41
C LEU A 202 7.82 16.04 -6.00
N ARG A 203 8.35 17.28 -5.85
CA ARG A 203 8.53 17.94 -4.55
C ARG A 203 7.24 18.08 -3.75
N PHE A 204 6.10 18.12 -4.40
CA PHE A 204 4.78 18.24 -3.78
C PHE A 204 4.06 16.91 -3.58
N ALA A 205 4.60 15.81 -4.12
CA ALA A 205 3.94 14.51 -4.09
C ALA A 205 3.70 14.01 -2.65
N LEU A 206 4.72 14.09 -1.80
CA LEU A 206 4.62 13.62 -0.42
C LEU A 206 3.62 14.44 0.43
N PRO A 207 3.68 15.78 0.49
CA PRO A 207 2.70 16.56 1.24
C PRO A 207 1.29 16.42 0.67
N ALA A 208 1.10 16.39 -0.64
CA ALA A 208 -0.21 16.17 -1.24
C ALA A 208 -0.77 14.77 -0.89
N TYR A 209 0.08 13.75 -0.96
CA TYR A 209 -0.28 12.39 -0.54
C TYR A 209 -0.77 12.34 0.90
N TYR A 210 -0.02 12.91 1.84
CA TYR A 210 -0.43 12.87 3.26
C TYR A 210 -1.77 13.55 3.48
N VAL A 211 -2.01 14.72 2.90
CA VAL A 211 -3.28 15.42 3.03
C VAL A 211 -4.44 14.61 2.45
N LEU A 212 -4.29 14.06 1.25
CA LEU A 212 -5.34 13.26 0.60
C LEU A 212 -5.60 11.95 1.35
N ALA A 213 -4.55 11.18 1.60
CA ALA A 213 -4.64 9.87 2.23
C ALA A 213 -5.23 9.95 3.64
N THR A 214 -4.76 10.89 4.47
CA THR A 214 -5.31 11.07 5.83
C THR A 214 -6.74 11.59 5.81
N SER A 215 -7.10 12.46 4.85
CA SER A 215 -8.47 12.94 4.66
C SER A 215 -9.43 11.79 4.35
N GLU A 216 -9.06 10.89 3.46
CA GLU A 216 -9.86 9.70 3.13
C GLU A 216 -9.89 8.71 4.31
N ALA A 217 -8.75 8.46 4.96
CA ALA A 217 -8.65 7.61 6.15
C ALA A 217 -9.59 8.08 7.27
N SER A 218 -9.65 9.37 7.54
CA SER A 218 -10.51 9.92 8.61
C SER A 218 -11.99 9.59 8.39
N THR A 219 -12.41 9.45 7.14
CA THR A 219 -13.77 9.03 6.77
C THR A 219 -13.91 7.51 6.80
N ASN A 220 -12.97 6.79 6.19
CA ASN A 220 -13.03 5.34 6.08
C ASN A 220 -13.00 4.65 7.44
N LEU A 221 -12.18 5.14 8.37
CA LEU A 221 -12.07 4.56 9.71
C LEU A 221 -13.19 4.98 10.66
N ALA A 222 -14.09 5.89 10.25
CA ALA A 222 -15.26 6.25 11.04
C ALA A 222 -16.21 5.07 11.28
N ARG A 223 -16.20 4.06 10.39
CA ARG A 223 -17.02 2.84 10.52
C ARG A 223 -16.63 1.97 11.72
N TYR A 224 -15.42 2.09 12.22
CA TYR A 224 -14.92 1.33 13.36
C TYR A 224 -15.24 2.08 14.65
N CYS A 225 -16.40 1.80 15.19
CA CYS A 225 -17.01 2.55 16.27
C CYS A 225 -17.50 1.66 17.45
N GLY A 226 -17.09 0.39 17.50
CA GLY A 226 -17.48 -0.52 18.58
C GLY A 226 -18.83 -1.23 18.40
N MET A 227 -19.56 -0.99 17.29
CA MET A 227 -20.90 -1.56 17.09
C MET A 227 -20.96 -2.67 16.05
N ARG A 228 -20.24 -2.55 14.93
CA ARG A 228 -20.43 -3.40 13.74
C ARG A 228 -19.24 -4.30 13.42
N PHE A 229 -18.01 -3.82 13.62
CA PHE A 229 -16.80 -4.47 13.16
C PHE A 229 -15.76 -4.57 14.28
N GLY A 230 -15.12 -5.72 14.42
CA GLY A 230 -14.02 -5.96 15.33
C GLY A 230 -14.45 -5.85 16.79
N ARG A 231 -13.67 -5.10 17.56
CA ARG A 231 -13.94 -4.86 18.98
C ARG A 231 -15.36 -4.29 19.17
N ARG A 232 -16.12 -4.94 20.02
CA ARG A 232 -17.46 -4.48 20.45
C ARG A 232 -17.38 -4.06 21.90
N GLU A 233 -18.10 -3.00 22.23
CA GLU A 233 -18.35 -2.60 23.58
C GLU A 233 -19.77 -3.05 23.97
N GLU A 234 -19.91 -3.75 25.09
CA GLU A 234 -21.19 -4.29 25.54
C GLU A 234 -21.99 -3.29 26.38
N GLU A 235 -21.29 -2.37 27.04
CA GLU A 235 -21.93 -1.34 27.88
C GLU A 235 -22.36 -0.13 27.03
N LEU A 236 -23.62 -0.12 26.63
CA LEU A 236 -24.24 0.97 25.87
C LEU A 236 -24.84 2.08 26.77
N ASN A 237 -24.66 2.00 28.10
CA ASN A 237 -25.25 2.94 29.07
C ASN A 237 -24.47 4.23 29.25
N GLN A 238 -23.52 4.51 28.35
CA GLN A 238 -22.70 5.72 28.35
C GLN A 238 -23.30 6.79 27.44
N HIS A 239 -22.94 8.05 27.69
CA HIS A 239 -23.20 9.11 26.72
C HIS A 239 -22.53 8.79 25.39
N PHE A 240 -23.22 9.05 24.29
CA PHE A 240 -22.80 8.68 22.93
C PHE A 240 -21.34 9.08 22.57
N ASN A 241 -20.93 10.30 22.93
CA ASN A 241 -19.59 10.77 22.68
C ASN A 241 -18.54 10.02 23.51
N ASP A 242 -18.85 9.68 24.76
CA ASP A 242 -17.92 8.98 25.64
C ASP A 242 -17.74 7.54 25.19
N PHE A 243 -18.80 6.88 24.75
CA PHE A 243 -18.75 5.54 24.15
C PHE A 243 -17.79 5.51 22.94
N PHE A 244 -17.99 6.37 21.95
CA PHE A 244 -17.13 6.36 20.78
C PHE A 244 -15.71 6.80 21.08
N THR A 245 -15.53 7.74 21.98
CA THR A 245 -14.19 8.21 22.40
C THR A 245 -13.44 7.07 23.07
N GLY A 246 -14.04 6.36 23.99
CA GLY A 246 -13.46 5.22 24.68
C GLY A 246 -13.03 4.13 23.69
N VAL A 247 -13.97 3.60 22.90
CA VAL A 247 -13.71 2.54 21.92
C VAL A 247 -12.56 2.92 20.96
N ARG A 248 -12.58 4.12 20.43
CA ARG A 248 -11.61 4.55 19.41
C ARG A 248 -10.25 4.90 20.02
N SER A 249 -10.23 5.46 21.23
CA SER A 249 -8.99 5.79 21.95
C SER A 249 -8.23 4.52 22.37
N GLU A 250 -8.93 3.48 22.75
CA GLU A 250 -8.33 2.20 23.13
C GLU A 250 -8.06 1.29 21.92
N GLY A 251 -8.94 1.33 20.91
CA GLY A 251 -8.90 0.40 19.80
C GLY A 251 -7.92 0.78 18.68
N PHE A 252 -7.59 2.06 18.50
CA PHE A 252 -6.61 2.51 17.49
C PHE A 252 -5.24 2.79 18.13
N GLY A 253 -4.19 2.40 17.43
CA GLY A 253 -2.82 2.79 17.74
C GLY A 253 -2.56 4.29 17.49
N ASP A 254 -1.45 4.79 17.99
CA ASP A 254 -1.16 6.23 17.98
C ASP A 254 -1.01 6.83 16.58
N GLU A 255 -0.41 6.09 15.64
CA GLU A 255 -0.30 6.55 14.25
C GLU A 255 -1.67 6.62 13.56
N ALA A 256 -2.56 5.66 13.83
CA ALA A 256 -3.93 5.70 13.32
C ALA A 256 -4.69 6.91 13.85
N LYS A 257 -4.60 7.18 15.16
CA LYS A 257 -5.19 8.37 15.80
C LYS A 257 -4.66 9.66 15.17
N ARG A 258 -3.34 9.76 15.00
CA ARG A 258 -2.69 10.93 14.37
C ARG A 258 -3.23 11.19 12.98
N ARG A 259 -3.32 10.16 12.14
CA ARG A 259 -3.82 10.29 10.76
C ARG A 259 -5.30 10.64 10.70
N ILE A 260 -6.11 10.08 11.57
CA ILE A 260 -7.54 10.44 11.68
C ILE A 260 -7.70 11.91 12.05
N LEU A 261 -6.94 12.39 13.04
CA LEU A 261 -6.98 13.80 13.48
C LEU A 261 -6.51 14.75 12.36
N LEU A 262 -5.38 14.46 11.72
CA LEU A 262 -4.86 15.25 10.60
C LEU A 262 -5.85 15.30 9.44
N GLY A 263 -6.43 14.17 9.06
CA GLY A 263 -7.40 14.10 7.97
C GLY A 263 -8.69 14.86 8.28
N THR A 264 -9.15 14.77 9.50
CA THR A 264 -10.31 15.55 9.98
C THR A 264 -10.00 17.06 9.90
N PHE A 265 -8.85 17.48 10.42
CA PHE A 265 -8.40 18.87 10.36
C PHE A 265 -8.34 19.40 8.92
N CYS A 266 -7.72 18.66 8.01
CA CYS A 266 -7.60 19.07 6.60
C CYS A 266 -8.95 19.28 5.90
N ARG A 267 -10.05 18.69 6.42
CA ARG A 267 -11.39 18.77 5.86
C ARG A 267 -12.32 19.75 6.57
N MET A 268 -11.90 20.29 7.72
CA MET A 268 -12.71 21.26 8.47
C MET A 268 -12.99 22.53 7.66
N VAL A 269 -14.11 23.18 7.96
CA VAL A 269 -14.45 24.50 7.44
C VAL A 269 -13.31 25.49 7.76
N GLY A 270 -12.92 26.28 6.76
CA GLY A 270 -11.79 27.21 6.87
C GLY A 270 -10.41 26.62 6.51
N PHE A 271 -10.24 25.30 6.57
CA PHE A 271 -8.98 24.61 6.22
C PHE A 271 -9.06 23.82 4.92
N ARG A 272 -10.25 23.36 4.54
CA ARG A 272 -10.49 22.49 3.39
C ARG A 272 -9.91 23.03 2.08
N SER A 273 -10.08 24.32 1.81
CA SER A 273 -9.56 24.96 0.59
C SER A 273 -8.04 25.04 0.57
N ARG A 274 -7.43 25.29 1.74
CA ARG A 274 -5.98 25.45 1.90
C ARG A 274 -5.22 24.14 1.81
N TYR A 275 -5.82 23.03 2.23
CA TYR A 275 -5.18 21.71 2.28
C TYR A 275 -5.79 20.74 1.29
N TYR A 276 -7.02 20.28 1.53
CA TYR A 276 -7.61 19.19 0.75
C TYR A 276 -7.81 19.54 -0.73
N LEU A 277 -8.45 20.65 -1.04
CA LEU A 277 -8.68 21.04 -2.44
C LEU A 277 -7.38 21.39 -3.17
N LYS A 278 -6.43 22.03 -2.48
CA LYS A 278 -5.10 22.29 -3.04
C LYS A 278 -4.34 21.00 -3.36
N SER A 279 -4.42 20.00 -2.49
CA SER A 279 -3.79 18.70 -2.74
C SER A 279 -4.44 17.92 -3.88
N LEU A 280 -5.75 18.04 -4.07
CA LEU A 280 -6.42 17.50 -5.26
C LEU A 280 -5.89 18.15 -6.55
N ALA A 281 -5.71 19.48 -6.56
CA ALA A 281 -5.14 20.20 -7.71
C ALA A 281 -3.68 19.80 -8.01
N VAL A 282 -2.88 19.54 -6.97
CA VAL A 282 -1.49 19.06 -7.13
C VAL A 282 -1.45 17.65 -7.72
N ARG A 283 -2.45 16.83 -7.43
CA ARG A 283 -2.54 15.46 -7.94
C ARG A 283 -2.86 15.38 -9.43
N GLN A 284 -3.59 16.35 -9.98
CA GLN A 284 -3.92 16.45 -11.41
C GLN A 284 -2.71 16.85 -12.26
#